data_a979ae76481c33d735b52f9b9870ad6d
#
_entry.id   a979ae76481c33d735b52f9b9870ad6d
#
_cell.length_a   1.000
_cell.length_b   1.000
_cell.length_c   1.000
_cell.angle_alpha   90.00
_cell.angle_beta   90.00
_cell.angle_gamma   90.00
#
_symmetry.space_group_name_H-M   'P 1'
#
loop_
_entity.id
_entity.type
_entity.pdbx_description
1 polymer ?
#
loop_
_entity_poly.entity_id
_entity_poly.type
_entity_poly.pdbx_seq_one_letter_code
_entity_poly.pdbx_strand_id
1 'polypeptide(L)'
;SVVKELLNEVPILGMANITGGGIPENLPRCLPKRLTPIIDWNSWEIPEIFKKIMKSGDVCKEEMWKTFNMGIGYCIVIPDYAEKDAHDTINAFGYKSWTIGKVVL
;
A
#
# COMPACT_ATOMS: atom_id res chain seq x y z
N SER A 1 8.46 5.08 16.80
CA SER A 1 7.38 4.82 15.85
C SER A 1 7.64 3.55 15.06
N VAL A 2 6.61 3.00 14.46
CA VAL A 2 6.71 1.79 13.64
C VAL A 2 7.65 2.00 12.44
N VAL A 3 7.61 3.17 11.81
CA VAL A 3 8.48 3.46 10.66
C VAL A 3 9.94 3.50 11.08
N LYS A 4 10.24 4.11 12.21
CA LYS A 4 11.61 4.17 12.73
C LYS A 4 12.16 2.78 13.05
N GLU A 5 11.35 1.93 13.66
CA GLU A 5 11.73 0.54 13.96
C GLU A 5 11.93 -0.28 12.68
N LEU A 6 11.06 -0.10 11.68
CA LEU A 6 11.22 -0.75 10.37
C LEU A 6 12.54 -0.38 9.70
N LEU A 7 12.93 0.90 9.78
CA LEU A 7 14.20 1.36 9.22
C LEU A 7 15.40 0.67 9.87
N ASN A 8 15.27 0.26 11.14
CA ASN A 8 16.31 -0.47 11.84
C ASN A 8 16.32 -1.96 11.52
N GLU A 9 15.16 -2.56 11.23
CA GLU A 9 15.01 -4.01 11.08
C GLU A 9 15.07 -4.49 9.65
N VAL A 10 14.63 -3.68 8.68
CA VAL A 10 14.57 -4.08 7.27
C VAL A 10 15.07 -2.98 6.35
N PRO A 11 15.67 -3.33 5.20
CA PRO A 11 16.00 -2.33 4.19
C PRO A 11 14.73 -1.83 3.52
N ILE A 12 14.49 -0.52 3.54
CA ILE A 12 13.34 0.10 2.91
C ILE A 12 13.80 0.82 1.65
N LEU A 13 13.30 0.39 0.49
CA LEU A 13 13.68 0.90 -0.82
C LEU A 13 12.82 2.08 -1.27
N GLY A 14 11.62 2.21 -0.70
CA GLY A 14 10.73 3.32 -0.97
C GLY A 14 9.57 3.35 0.01
N MET A 15 8.99 4.53 0.22
CA MET A 15 7.85 4.73 1.11
C MET A 15 6.88 5.71 0.46
N ALA A 16 5.58 5.46 0.61
CA ALA A 16 4.55 6.34 0.07
C ALA A 16 3.38 6.48 1.04
N ASN A 17 3.01 7.73 1.29
CA ASN A 17 1.77 8.09 1.97
C ASN A 17 0.66 8.06 0.92
N ILE A 18 -0.40 7.31 1.16
CA ILE A 18 -1.48 7.18 0.19
C ILE A 18 -2.58 8.20 0.52
N THR A 19 -2.60 9.25 -0.27
CA THR A 19 -3.52 10.39 -0.12
C THR A 19 -4.45 10.49 -1.34
N GLY A 20 -4.95 11.69 -1.66
CA GLY A 20 -5.76 11.90 -2.86
C GLY A 20 -5.06 11.39 -4.11
N GLY A 21 -5.79 10.71 -4.98
CA GLY A 21 -5.23 10.01 -6.14
C GLY A 21 -4.98 8.53 -5.90
N GLY A 22 -5.03 8.06 -4.64
CA GLY A 22 -4.90 6.65 -4.28
C GLY A 22 -3.52 6.05 -4.54
N ILE A 23 -3.45 4.72 -4.51
CA ILE A 23 -2.22 3.98 -4.76
C ILE A 23 -1.64 4.25 -6.16
N PRO A 24 -2.43 4.25 -7.25
CA PRO A 24 -1.89 4.46 -8.59
C PRO A 24 -1.11 5.77 -8.77
N GLU A 25 -1.52 6.84 -8.08
CA GLU A 25 -0.85 8.13 -8.18
C GLU A 25 0.31 8.27 -7.19
N ASN A 26 0.12 7.81 -5.95
CA ASN A 26 1.08 8.05 -4.87
C ASN A 26 2.25 7.07 -4.85
N LEU A 27 2.00 5.79 -5.10
CA LEU A 27 3.06 4.78 -5.02
C LEU A 27 4.17 4.97 -6.06
N PRO A 28 3.88 5.26 -7.34
CA PRO A 28 4.95 5.45 -8.32
C PRO A 28 5.90 6.60 -8.01
N ARG A 29 5.46 7.59 -7.22
CA ARG A 29 6.31 8.74 -6.84
C ARG A 29 7.53 8.35 -6.02
N CYS A 30 7.49 7.23 -5.30
CA CYS A 30 8.61 6.75 -4.51
C CYS A 30 9.53 5.80 -5.29
N LEU A 31 9.22 5.53 -6.56
CA LEU A 31 9.95 4.59 -7.40
C LEU A 31 10.65 5.29 -8.57
N PRO A 32 11.81 4.78 -9.02
CA PRO A 32 12.38 5.21 -10.31
C PRO A 32 11.39 4.97 -11.44
N LYS A 33 11.41 5.84 -12.47
CA LYS A 33 10.47 5.76 -13.59
C LYS A 33 10.50 4.45 -14.35
N ARG A 34 11.65 3.74 -14.35
CA ARG A 34 11.80 2.45 -15.02
C ARG A 34 11.10 1.29 -14.31
N LEU A 35 10.66 1.53 -13.05
CA LEU A 35 10.02 0.50 -12.24
C LEU A 35 8.52 0.70 -12.21
N THR A 36 7.77 -0.41 -12.27
CA THR A 36 6.31 -0.40 -12.27
C THR A 36 5.78 -1.25 -11.12
N PRO A 37 4.92 -0.69 -10.25
CA PRO A 37 4.26 -1.49 -9.23
C PRO A 37 3.12 -2.30 -9.86
N ILE A 38 3.05 -3.58 -9.48
CA ILE A 38 1.95 -4.48 -9.86
C ILE A 38 1.16 -4.77 -8.59
N ILE A 39 -0.05 -4.24 -8.49
CA ILE A 39 -0.89 -4.32 -7.30
C ILE A 39 -1.92 -5.43 -7.44
N ASP A 40 -2.01 -6.29 -6.42
CA ASP A 40 -3.09 -7.25 -6.28
C ASP A 40 -4.20 -6.61 -5.45
N TRP A 41 -5.23 -6.13 -6.12
CA TRP A 41 -6.34 -5.41 -5.49
C TRP A 41 -7.24 -6.29 -4.62
N ASN A 42 -7.01 -7.60 -4.62
CA ASN A 42 -7.70 -8.55 -3.76
C ASN A 42 -6.87 -8.99 -2.56
N SER A 43 -5.67 -8.43 -2.38
CA SER A 43 -4.74 -8.87 -1.32
C SER A 43 -5.07 -8.32 0.06
N TRP A 44 -6.00 -7.38 0.18
CA TRP A 44 -6.47 -6.87 1.46
C TRP A 44 -7.97 -6.66 1.46
N GLU A 45 -8.55 -6.58 2.66
CA GLU A 45 -9.98 -6.32 2.80
C GLU A 45 -10.24 -4.82 2.73
N ILE A 46 -11.05 -4.40 1.76
CA ILE A 46 -11.40 -2.99 1.56
C ILE A 46 -12.46 -2.61 2.60
N PRO A 47 -12.26 -1.51 3.37
CA PRO A 47 -13.24 -1.09 4.36
C PRO A 47 -14.63 -0.81 3.77
N GLU A 48 -15.65 -1.13 4.54
CA GLU A 48 -17.06 -1.03 4.11
C GLU A 48 -17.45 0.36 3.63
N ILE A 49 -16.85 1.42 4.20
CA ILE A 49 -17.17 2.79 3.79
C ILE A 49 -16.91 3.01 2.29
N PHE A 50 -15.84 2.44 1.75
CA PHE A 50 -15.52 2.57 0.34
C PHE A 50 -16.51 1.76 -0.54
N LYS A 51 -16.94 0.58 -0.06
CA LYS A 51 -17.94 -0.22 -0.75
C LYS A 51 -19.28 0.52 -0.80
N LYS A 52 -19.66 1.20 0.28
CA LYS A 52 -20.88 2.01 0.33
C LYS A 52 -20.84 3.19 -0.62
N ILE A 53 -19.70 3.89 -0.69
CA ILE A 53 -19.52 5.00 -1.62
C ILE A 53 -19.66 4.52 -3.06
N MET A 54 -19.03 3.41 -3.39
CA MET A 54 -19.08 2.82 -4.73
C MET A 54 -20.52 2.49 -5.13
N LYS A 55 -21.27 1.86 -4.23
CA LYS A 55 -22.67 1.47 -4.47
C LYS A 55 -23.61 2.67 -4.55
N SER A 56 -23.50 3.61 -3.60
CA SER A 56 -24.41 4.76 -3.51
C SER A 56 -24.17 5.78 -4.62
N GLY A 57 -22.92 5.98 -5.01
CA GLY A 57 -22.55 6.93 -6.05
C GLY A 57 -22.47 6.34 -7.45
N ASP A 58 -22.70 5.03 -7.57
CA ASP A 58 -22.53 4.30 -8.84
C ASP A 58 -21.14 4.53 -9.45
N VAL A 59 -20.12 4.50 -8.58
CA VAL A 59 -18.73 4.73 -8.96
C VAL A 59 -18.06 3.38 -9.27
N CYS A 60 -17.41 3.27 -10.42
CA CYS A 60 -16.71 2.03 -10.77
C CYS A 60 -15.43 1.84 -9.97
N LYS A 61 -14.93 0.59 -9.90
CA LYS A 61 -13.73 0.25 -9.14
C LYS A 61 -12.52 1.08 -9.55
N GLU A 62 -12.31 1.28 -10.84
CA GLU A 62 -11.16 2.03 -11.37
C GLU A 62 -11.15 3.46 -10.87
N GLU A 63 -12.30 4.11 -10.81
CA GLU A 63 -12.41 5.46 -10.27
C GLU A 63 -12.16 5.50 -8.76
N MET A 64 -12.64 4.50 -8.04
CA MET A 64 -12.38 4.38 -6.60
C MET A 64 -10.89 4.27 -6.33
N TRP A 65 -10.18 3.42 -7.06
CA TRP A 65 -8.74 3.23 -6.87
C TRP A 65 -7.92 4.48 -7.17
N LYS A 66 -8.37 5.31 -8.10
CA LYS A 66 -7.70 6.57 -8.47
C LYS A 66 -7.99 7.70 -7.49
N THR A 67 -9.10 7.63 -6.77
CA THR A 67 -9.58 8.72 -5.91
C THR A 67 -9.24 8.47 -4.44
N PHE A 68 -9.40 7.24 -3.97
CA PHE A 68 -9.30 6.89 -2.56
C PHE A 68 -8.14 5.93 -2.30
N ASN A 69 -7.69 5.89 -1.03
CA ASN A 69 -6.64 4.94 -0.61
C ASN A 69 -7.17 3.51 -0.42
N MET A 70 -8.47 3.32 -0.43
CA MET A 70 -9.16 2.03 -0.29
C MET A 70 -8.77 1.25 0.98
N GLY A 71 -8.34 1.96 2.02
CA GLY A 71 -7.94 1.39 3.28
C GLY A 71 -6.44 1.21 3.46
N ILE A 72 -5.65 1.51 2.44
CA ILE A 72 -4.18 1.49 2.53
C ILE A 72 -3.69 2.93 2.66
N GLY A 73 -3.27 3.31 3.88
CA GLY A 73 -2.81 4.67 4.15
C GLY A 73 -1.32 4.86 3.90
N TYR A 74 -0.54 3.80 3.88
CA TYR A 74 0.91 3.87 3.76
C TYR A 74 1.46 2.61 3.09
N CYS A 75 2.38 2.79 2.15
CA CYS A 75 3.05 1.69 1.48
C CYS A 75 4.55 1.76 1.70
N ILE A 76 5.19 0.60 1.85
CA ILE A 76 6.64 0.49 1.82
C ILE A 76 7.06 -0.49 0.73
N VAL A 77 8.20 -0.21 0.12
CA VAL A 77 8.82 -1.11 -0.85
C VAL A 77 10.07 -1.69 -0.22
N ILE A 78 10.15 -3.00 -0.16
CA ILE A 78 11.25 -3.74 0.48
C ILE A 78 11.72 -4.86 -0.43
N PRO A 79 12.95 -5.39 -0.23
CA PRO A 79 13.35 -6.63 -0.88
C PRO A 79 12.44 -7.79 -0.45
N ASP A 80 12.20 -8.75 -1.34
CA ASP A 80 11.31 -9.88 -1.07
C ASP A 80 11.74 -10.71 0.14
N TYR A 81 13.04 -10.86 0.39
CA TYR A 81 13.55 -11.63 1.53
C TYR A 81 13.22 -10.98 2.89
N ALA A 82 12.86 -9.70 2.91
CA ALA A 82 12.55 -8.95 4.14
C ALA A 82 11.07 -8.95 4.49
N GLU A 83 10.22 -9.59 3.69
CA GLU A 83 8.77 -9.56 3.85
C GLU A 83 8.31 -10.02 5.25
N LYS A 84 8.82 -11.17 5.71
CA LYS A 84 8.42 -11.71 7.01
C LYS A 84 8.81 -10.76 8.15
N ASP A 85 10.04 -10.26 8.15
CA ASP A 85 10.53 -9.36 9.19
C ASP A 85 9.74 -8.05 9.22
N ALA A 86 9.37 -7.53 8.05
CA ALA A 86 8.55 -6.32 7.95
C ALA A 86 7.16 -6.53 8.57
N HIS A 87 6.48 -7.62 8.22
CA HIS A 87 5.17 -7.93 8.81
C HIS A 87 5.26 -8.13 10.32
N ASP A 88 6.26 -8.86 10.79
CA ASP A 88 6.45 -9.12 12.22
C ASP A 88 6.66 -7.80 12.99
N THR A 89 7.46 -6.90 12.45
CA THR A 89 7.72 -5.60 13.07
C THR A 89 6.47 -4.74 13.12
N ILE A 90 5.74 -4.63 12.01
CA ILE A 90 4.51 -3.83 11.95
C ILE A 90 3.46 -4.39 12.90
N ASN A 91 3.29 -5.70 12.91
CA ASN A 91 2.30 -6.36 13.77
C ASN A 91 2.64 -6.21 15.25
N ALA A 92 3.93 -6.18 15.61
CA ALA A 92 4.38 -5.96 16.97
C ALA A 92 3.97 -4.58 17.51
N PHE A 93 3.78 -3.59 16.64
CA PHE A 93 3.28 -2.27 17.00
C PHE A 93 1.75 -2.18 16.99
N GLY A 94 1.05 -3.29 16.75
CA GLY A 94 -0.41 -3.34 16.76
C GLY A 94 -1.08 -2.94 15.45
N TYR A 95 -0.33 -2.80 14.37
CA TYR A 95 -0.90 -2.45 13.06
C TYR A 95 -1.08 -3.71 12.20
N LYS A 96 -2.03 -3.63 11.28
CA LYS A 96 -2.21 -4.65 10.25
C LYS A 96 -1.34 -4.32 9.04
N SER A 97 -0.85 -5.35 8.38
CA SER A 97 -0.05 -5.17 7.16
C SER A 97 -0.38 -6.25 6.15
N TRP A 98 -0.26 -5.91 4.88
CA TRP A 98 -0.53 -6.83 3.77
C TRP A 98 0.55 -6.69 2.71
N THR A 99 0.88 -7.79 2.07
CA THR A 99 1.70 -7.75 0.86
C THR A 99 0.75 -7.50 -0.31
N ILE A 100 0.75 -6.28 -0.82
CA ILE A 100 -0.25 -5.84 -1.81
C ILE A 100 0.22 -5.98 -3.27
N GLY A 101 1.46 -6.34 -3.48
CA GLY A 101 1.99 -6.49 -4.83
C GLY A 101 3.49 -6.55 -4.88
N LYS A 102 4.01 -6.33 -6.07
CA LYS A 102 5.45 -6.34 -6.35
C LYS A 102 5.82 -5.24 -7.32
N VAL A 103 7.12 -4.94 -7.39
CA VAL A 103 7.67 -3.94 -8.32
C VAL A 103 8.49 -4.68 -9.37
N VAL A 104 8.26 -4.33 -10.64
CA VAL A 104 8.94 -4.95 -11.80
C VAL A 104 9.52 -3.88 -12.72
N LEU A 105 10.44 -4.31 -13.56
CA LEU A 105 11.02 -3.45 -14.61
C LEU A 105 10.06 -3.20 -15.76
#